data_db0679e7a2e1bb9fd7a38d3b536d8c23
#
_entry.id   db0679e7a2e1bb9fd7a38d3b536d8c23
#
_cell.length_a   1.000
_cell.length_b   1.000
_cell.length_c   1.000
_cell.angle_alpha   90.00
_cell.angle_beta   90.00
_cell.angle_gamma   90.00
#
_symmetry.space_group_name_H-M   'P 1'
#
loop_
_entity.id
_entity.type
_entity.pdbx_description
1 polymer ?
#
loop_
_entity_poly.entity_id
_entity_poly.type
_entity_poly.pdbx_seq_one_letter_code
_entity_poly.pdbx_strand_id
1 'polypeptide(L)'
;MEPPSSPSVVTEPSADEPLAHRRLVFGIVAIALLMASIDQTIVATALNAIRSDLKAELTWSGWTITVYALGQIIVMPLAGRLGDQFGRKKIFLGAAALFTVASLCCSLADNIYLLVIFRAFQAIGGGAFMPTATGIVAEQFGRDRDRAIGMFTSIFPIGGIIGPIIGGIIVTYWSWREIFVVNIPIGLLLIVLGLRFIPSSAPKATSRIDGTGAFLLAVTMLFGMYGISSLGSAGAEPTDPLFIGSIVIALVLGFLFVRHANRHAAPFIPVSLLRGRGFGAMNTINFLFGAAMLGFGALVPLYAESRYGIQPLQAGTLLTARAVGMICVAGLAVFALRRTGYRAPMIGGFVLVAGGMTLMSVAPHGVTPYAWLAMAAGITGIGMGLSIPASNNASLQLAPDQISAIAGLRGMFRQSGGIVAVSITTAILNHASNPGATQAHSFVVFAAILLLMIPITFLVPDHRGHW
;
A
#
# COMPACT_ATOMS: atom_id res chain seq x y z
N MET A 1 2.47 11.45 -53.70
CA MET A 1 1.51 11.55 -52.57
C MET A 1 1.19 10.12 -52.15
N GLU A 2 1.89 9.62 -51.15
CA GLU A 2 1.54 8.34 -50.53
C GLU A 2 0.34 8.55 -49.60
N PRO A 3 -0.61 7.60 -49.54
CA PRO A 3 -1.73 7.70 -48.61
C PRO A 3 -1.24 7.56 -47.15
N PRO A 4 -1.88 8.25 -46.20
CA PRO A 4 -1.48 8.17 -44.78
C PRO A 4 -1.64 6.73 -44.27
N SER A 5 -0.60 6.24 -43.63
CA SER A 5 -0.56 4.93 -42.93
C SER A 5 -1.74 4.82 -41.98
N SER A 6 -2.53 3.77 -42.16
CA SER A 6 -3.64 3.40 -41.28
C SER A 6 -3.18 3.32 -39.81
N PRO A 7 -3.99 3.82 -38.89
CA PRO A 7 -3.68 3.72 -37.45
C PRO A 7 -3.55 2.23 -37.06
N SER A 8 -2.46 1.92 -36.39
CA SER A 8 -2.21 0.59 -35.86
C SER A 8 -3.42 0.12 -35.06
N VAL A 9 -4.05 -0.95 -35.55
CA VAL A 9 -5.13 -1.66 -34.88
C VAL A 9 -4.61 -2.07 -33.52
N VAL A 10 -5.06 -1.39 -32.48
CA VAL A 10 -4.96 -1.87 -31.11
C VAL A 10 -5.78 -3.16 -31.13
N THR A 11 -5.13 -4.30 -31.11
CA THR A 11 -5.77 -5.59 -30.91
C THR A 11 -6.54 -5.52 -29.59
N GLU A 12 -7.86 -5.37 -29.67
CA GLU A 12 -8.75 -5.57 -28.55
C GLU A 12 -8.41 -6.93 -27.92
N PRO A 13 -8.30 -7.03 -26.56
CA PRO A 13 -8.17 -8.31 -25.92
C PRO A 13 -9.31 -9.19 -26.42
N SER A 14 -8.99 -10.39 -26.90
CA SER A 14 -9.98 -11.31 -27.47
C SER A 14 -11.17 -11.42 -26.55
N ALA A 15 -12.35 -10.99 -27.01
CA ALA A 15 -13.63 -11.06 -26.30
C ALA A 15 -14.04 -12.51 -25.98
N ASP A 16 -13.25 -13.50 -26.40
CA ASP A 16 -13.52 -14.92 -26.43
C ASP A 16 -12.90 -15.76 -25.31
N GLU A 17 -12.13 -15.15 -24.37
CA GLU A 17 -11.65 -15.95 -23.25
C GLU A 17 -12.81 -16.32 -22.30
N PRO A 18 -12.99 -17.61 -21.96
CA PRO A 18 -14.06 -18.05 -21.06
C PRO A 18 -14.02 -17.32 -19.73
N LEU A 19 -15.17 -16.86 -19.23
CA LEU A 19 -15.29 -16.19 -17.91
C LEU A 19 -14.64 -16.99 -16.77
N ALA A 20 -14.64 -18.33 -16.86
CA ALA A 20 -13.98 -19.20 -15.91
C ALA A 20 -12.46 -18.98 -15.86
N HIS A 21 -11.81 -18.78 -17.02
CA HIS A 21 -10.38 -18.50 -17.09
C HIS A 21 -10.02 -17.15 -16.46
N ARG A 22 -10.78 -16.08 -16.75
CA ARG A 22 -10.60 -14.75 -16.17
C ARG A 22 -10.72 -14.78 -14.63
N ARG A 23 -11.71 -15.53 -14.10
CA ARG A 23 -11.90 -15.72 -12.66
C ARG A 23 -10.74 -16.48 -12.02
N LEU A 24 -10.20 -17.48 -12.71
CA LEU A 24 -9.03 -18.24 -12.24
C LEU A 24 -7.79 -17.33 -12.15
N VAL A 25 -7.50 -16.55 -13.20
CA VAL A 25 -6.39 -15.58 -13.19
C VAL A 25 -6.57 -14.57 -12.07
N PHE A 26 -7.79 -14.03 -11.88
CA PHE A 26 -8.11 -13.16 -10.76
C PHE A 26 -7.80 -13.81 -9.41
N GLY A 27 -8.22 -15.08 -9.22
CA GLY A 27 -7.94 -15.84 -8.00
C GLY A 27 -6.44 -15.98 -7.73
N ILE A 28 -5.63 -16.28 -8.75
CA ILE A 28 -4.18 -16.43 -8.63
C ILE A 28 -3.54 -15.12 -8.12
N VAL A 29 -3.85 -14.00 -8.78
CA VAL A 29 -3.24 -12.72 -8.38
C VAL A 29 -3.81 -12.20 -7.04
N ALA A 30 -5.06 -12.56 -6.73
CA ALA A 30 -5.71 -12.24 -5.46
C ALA A 30 -5.02 -12.96 -4.28
N ILE A 31 -4.64 -14.22 -4.44
CA ILE A 31 -3.89 -14.98 -3.43
C ILE A 31 -2.51 -14.37 -3.22
N ALA A 32 -1.83 -13.92 -4.27
CA ALA A 32 -0.53 -13.24 -4.14
C ALA A 32 -0.64 -11.94 -3.32
N LEU A 33 -1.68 -11.13 -3.59
CA LEU A 33 -1.93 -9.90 -2.84
C LEU A 33 -2.29 -10.17 -1.39
N LEU A 34 -3.10 -11.20 -1.15
CA LEU A 34 -3.47 -11.64 0.20
C LEU A 34 -2.24 -12.10 0.98
N MET A 35 -1.40 -12.95 0.37
CA MET A 35 -0.14 -13.44 0.94
C MET A 35 0.77 -12.27 1.34
N ALA A 36 1.00 -11.29 0.45
CA ALA A 36 1.82 -10.12 0.76
C ALA A 36 1.23 -9.26 1.89
N SER A 37 -0.09 -9.15 1.95
CA SER A 37 -0.77 -8.38 3.00
C SER A 37 -0.72 -9.08 4.36
N ILE A 38 -0.86 -10.41 4.38
CA ILE A 38 -0.67 -11.23 5.59
C ILE A 38 0.78 -11.09 6.07
N ASP A 39 1.75 -11.29 5.17
CA ASP A 39 3.18 -11.21 5.51
C ASP A 39 3.58 -9.84 6.09
N GLN A 40 3.00 -8.76 5.60
CA GLN A 40 3.26 -7.41 6.11
C GLN A 40 2.84 -7.24 7.58
N THR A 41 1.81 -7.94 8.01
CA THR A 41 1.20 -7.74 9.34
C THR A 41 1.51 -8.86 10.33
N ILE A 42 1.78 -10.07 9.85
CA ILE A 42 2.05 -11.25 10.68
C ILE A 42 3.33 -11.11 11.50
N VAL A 43 4.37 -10.46 10.96
CA VAL A 43 5.68 -10.29 11.60
C VAL A 43 5.59 -9.45 12.87
N ALA A 44 4.65 -8.48 12.90
CA ALA A 44 4.45 -7.64 14.09
C ALA A 44 4.06 -8.46 15.32
N THR A 45 3.29 -9.54 15.14
CA THR A 45 2.89 -10.44 16.25
C THR A 45 4.03 -11.35 16.71
N ALA A 46 4.97 -11.64 15.83
CA ALA A 46 6.13 -12.49 16.10
C ALA A 46 7.34 -11.71 16.67
N LEU A 47 7.27 -10.38 16.76
CA LEU A 47 8.42 -9.53 17.05
C LEU A 47 9.13 -9.90 18.37
N ASN A 48 8.37 -10.14 19.42
CA ASN A 48 8.92 -10.53 20.71
C ASN A 48 9.57 -11.93 20.69
N ALA A 49 8.98 -12.89 19.96
CA ALA A 49 9.54 -14.23 19.80
C ALA A 49 10.85 -14.18 18.98
N ILE A 50 10.88 -13.40 17.89
CA ILE A 50 12.08 -13.15 17.08
C ILE A 50 13.20 -12.53 17.94
N ARG A 51 12.85 -11.49 18.71
CA ARG A 51 13.79 -10.81 19.60
C ARG A 51 14.41 -11.76 20.63
N SER A 52 13.58 -12.57 21.25
CA SER A 52 14.01 -13.51 22.30
C SER A 52 14.90 -14.63 21.75
N ASP A 53 14.49 -15.24 20.63
CA ASP A 53 15.19 -16.38 20.02
C ASP A 53 16.55 -15.97 19.41
N LEU A 54 16.57 -14.86 18.67
CA LEU A 54 17.80 -14.34 18.05
C LEU A 54 18.63 -13.45 18.99
N LYS A 55 18.22 -13.28 20.26
CA LYS A 55 18.88 -12.43 21.26
C LYS A 55 19.16 -11.02 20.74
N ALA A 56 18.20 -10.47 19.98
CA ALA A 56 18.35 -9.22 19.29
C ALA A 56 17.93 -8.02 20.13
N GLU A 57 18.53 -6.85 19.87
CA GLU A 57 18.05 -5.58 20.39
C GLU A 57 16.71 -5.21 19.80
N LEU A 58 15.90 -4.44 20.54
CA LEU A 58 14.57 -4.00 20.10
C LEU A 58 14.64 -3.21 18.75
N THR A 59 15.66 -2.39 18.60
CA THR A 59 15.90 -1.59 17.39
C THR A 59 16.05 -2.49 16.15
N TRP A 60 16.90 -3.50 16.22
CA TRP A 60 17.13 -4.43 15.11
C TRP A 60 15.92 -5.32 14.83
N SER A 61 15.18 -5.70 15.87
CA SER A 61 13.91 -6.41 15.69
C SER A 61 12.87 -5.57 14.95
N GLY A 62 12.77 -4.27 15.28
CA GLY A 62 11.91 -3.31 14.55
C GLY A 62 12.28 -3.15 13.08
N TRP A 63 13.57 -3.26 12.74
CA TRP A 63 14.04 -3.20 11.36
C TRP A 63 13.46 -4.29 10.47
N THR A 64 13.07 -5.45 11.00
CA THR A 64 12.41 -6.51 10.21
C THR A 64 11.10 -6.04 9.59
N ILE A 65 10.37 -5.14 10.24
CA ILE A 65 9.14 -4.52 9.74
C ILE A 65 9.46 -3.31 8.85
N THR A 66 10.37 -2.45 9.33
CA THR A 66 10.70 -1.19 8.67
C THR A 66 11.34 -1.42 7.30
N VAL A 67 12.31 -2.32 7.18
CA VAL A 67 12.98 -2.59 5.89
C VAL A 67 12.01 -3.15 4.85
N TYR A 68 11.04 -3.95 5.29
CA TYR A 68 10.01 -4.49 4.42
C TYR A 68 9.10 -3.36 3.87
N ALA A 69 8.63 -2.47 4.74
CA ALA A 69 7.81 -1.34 4.33
C ALA A 69 8.56 -0.39 3.37
N LEU A 70 9.83 -0.07 3.68
CA LEU A 70 10.69 0.76 2.83
C LEU A 70 10.95 0.09 1.47
N GLY A 71 11.29 -1.20 1.47
CA GLY A 71 11.52 -1.96 0.25
C GLY A 71 10.29 -2.00 -0.66
N GLN A 72 9.10 -2.18 -0.10
CA GLN A 72 7.86 -2.13 -0.87
C GLN A 72 7.65 -0.77 -1.54
N ILE A 73 7.84 0.34 -0.81
CA ILE A 73 7.67 1.69 -1.37
C ILE A 73 8.58 1.92 -2.57
N ILE A 74 9.83 1.50 -2.47
CA ILE A 74 10.82 1.64 -3.53
C ILE A 74 10.46 0.79 -4.75
N VAL A 75 10.04 -0.46 -4.51
CA VAL A 75 9.81 -1.43 -5.58
C VAL A 75 8.48 -1.23 -6.30
N MET A 76 7.44 -0.72 -5.64
CA MET A 76 6.13 -0.53 -6.27
C MET A 76 6.18 0.22 -7.62
N PRO A 77 6.77 1.42 -7.74
CA PRO A 77 6.85 2.12 -9.02
C PRO A 77 7.78 1.42 -10.00
N LEU A 78 8.87 0.79 -9.50
CA LEU A 78 9.81 0.03 -10.32
C LEU A 78 9.12 -1.16 -10.98
N ALA A 79 8.45 -1.99 -10.19
CA ALA A 79 7.76 -3.18 -10.67
C ALA A 79 6.60 -2.84 -11.61
N GLY A 80 5.88 -1.75 -11.36
CA GLY A 80 4.84 -1.25 -12.24
C GLY A 80 5.39 -0.93 -13.62
N ARG A 81 6.46 -0.15 -13.69
CA ARG A 81 7.09 0.24 -14.96
C ARG A 81 7.73 -0.96 -15.68
N LEU A 82 8.46 -1.81 -14.94
CA LEU A 82 9.04 -3.03 -15.50
C LEU A 82 7.96 -3.99 -16.02
N GLY A 83 6.81 -4.09 -15.33
CA GLY A 83 5.66 -4.87 -15.77
C GLY A 83 5.08 -4.39 -17.10
N ASP A 84 4.91 -3.09 -17.26
CA ASP A 84 4.42 -2.52 -18.52
C ASP A 84 5.45 -2.64 -19.65
N GLN A 85 6.76 -2.66 -19.35
CA GLN A 85 7.83 -2.71 -20.35
C GLN A 85 8.21 -4.15 -20.76
N PHE A 86 8.38 -5.07 -19.80
CA PHE A 86 8.85 -6.44 -20.06
C PHE A 86 7.77 -7.49 -20.07
N GLY A 87 6.54 -7.10 -19.74
CA GLY A 87 5.39 -7.98 -19.61
C GLY A 87 5.08 -8.31 -18.14
N ARG A 88 3.83 -8.09 -17.77
CA ARG A 88 3.34 -8.18 -16.39
C ARG A 88 3.46 -9.58 -15.82
N LYS A 89 3.20 -10.63 -16.62
CA LYS A 89 3.38 -12.03 -16.21
C LYS A 89 4.81 -12.32 -15.75
N LYS A 90 5.81 -11.90 -16.53
CA LYS A 90 7.22 -12.18 -16.21
C LYS A 90 7.64 -11.53 -14.89
N ILE A 91 7.28 -10.27 -14.70
CA ILE A 91 7.61 -9.53 -13.48
C ILE A 91 6.84 -10.10 -12.27
N PHE A 92 5.58 -10.46 -12.44
CA PHE A 92 4.77 -11.10 -11.39
C PHE A 92 5.36 -12.44 -10.95
N LEU A 93 5.74 -13.31 -11.89
CA LEU A 93 6.33 -14.62 -11.58
C LEU A 93 7.73 -14.49 -10.96
N GLY A 94 8.54 -13.57 -11.47
CA GLY A 94 9.86 -13.26 -10.87
C GLY A 94 9.71 -12.75 -9.44
N ALA A 95 8.72 -11.89 -9.19
CA ALA A 95 8.39 -11.41 -7.86
C ALA A 95 7.93 -12.53 -6.92
N ALA A 96 7.07 -13.44 -7.41
CA ALA A 96 6.62 -14.60 -6.65
C ALA A 96 7.79 -15.54 -6.30
N ALA A 97 8.69 -15.80 -7.25
CA ALA A 97 9.88 -16.60 -7.01
C ALA A 97 10.80 -15.96 -5.98
N LEU A 98 11.11 -14.66 -6.13
CA LEU A 98 11.94 -13.92 -5.19
C LEU A 98 11.33 -13.90 -3.79
N PHE A 99 10.02 -13.63 -3.68
CA PHE A 99 9.30 -13.62 -2.40
C PHE A 99 9.36 -14.98 -1.71
N THR A 100 9.14 -16.06 -2.46
CA THR A 100 9.16 -17.45 -1.95
C THR A 100 10.55 -17.85 -1.46
N VAL A 101 11.59 -17.59 -2.25
CA VAL A 101 12.99 -17.87 -1.88
C VAL A 101 13.39 -17.03 -0.67
N ALA A 102 13.08 -15.73 -0.66
CA ALA A 102 13.37 -14.88 0.47
C ALA A 102 12.63 -15.30 1.73
N SER A 103 11.38 -15.79 1.62
CA SER A 103 10.63 -16.36 2.75
C SER A 103 11.32 -17.60 3.33
N LEU A 104 11.81 -18.49 2.46
CA LEU A 104 12.63 -19.63 2.90
C LEU A 104 13.89 -19.16 3.63
N CYS A 105 14.62 -18.19 3.08
CA CYS A 105 15.81 -17.64 3.74
C CYS A 105 15.47 -16.99 5.09
N CYS A 106 14.35 -16.25 5.19
CA CYS A 106 13.88 -15.69 6.47
C CYS A 106 13.62 -16.78 7.51
N SER A 107 13.02 -17.92 7.12
CA SER A 107 12.74 -19.03 8.05
C SER A 107 14.01 -19.73 8.55
N LEU A 108 15.08 -19.66 7.77
CA LEU A 108 16.38 -20.27 8.09
C LEU A 108 17.36 -19.30 8.77
N ALA A 109 16.96 -18.04 8.97
CA ALA A 109 17.84 -17.03 9.57
C ALA A 109 18.21 -17.42 11.03
N ASP A 110 19.52 -17.40 11.31
CA ASP A 110 20.10 -17.71 12.60
C ASP A 110 20.51 -16.46 13.41
N ASN A 111 20.48 -15.30 12.76
CA ASN A 111 20.72 -14.00 13.39
C ASN A 111 19.85 -12.90 12.80
N ILE A 112 19.67 -11.82 13.55
CA ILE A 112 18.77 -10.72 13.21
C ILE A 112 19.21 -9.96 11.96
N TYR A 113 20.50 -9.84 11.69
CA TYR A 113 21.02 -9.09 10.54
C TYR A 113 20.69 -9.81 9.23
N LEU A 114 20.87 -11.14 9.21
CA LEU A 114 20.46 -11.97 8.05
C LEU A 114 18.96 -11.90 7.84
N LEU A 115 18.17 -11.96 8.91
CA LEU A 115 16.71 -11.82 8.82
C LEU A 115 16.33 -10.48 8.19
N VAL A 116 16.92 -9.37 8.62
CA VAL A 116 16.66 -8.03 8.04
C VAL A 116 17.05 -7.98 6.54
N ILE A 117 18.19 -8.56 6.17
CA ILE A 117 18.62 -8.63 4.75
C ILE A 117 17.62 -9.44 3.92
N PHE A 118 17.21 -10.61 4.40
CA PHE A 118 16.24 -11.45 3.68
C PHE A 118 14.86 -10.80 3.60
N ARG A 119 14.45 -10.04 4.62
CA ARG A 119 13.24 -9.22 4.61
C ARG A 119 13.31 -8.12 3.55
N ALA A 120 14.48 -7.53 3.30
CA ALA A 120 14.64 -6.58 2.18
C ALA A 120 14.39 -7.25 0.82
N PHE A 121 14.94 -8.45 0.58
CA PHE A 121 14.66 -9.22 -0.66
C PHE A 121 13.19 -9.65 -0.75
N GLN A 122 12.58 -10.05 0.36
CA GLN A 122 11.17 -10.42 0.41
C GLN A 122 10.28 -9.19 0.09
N ALA A 123 10.64 -8.00 0.55
CA ALA A 123 9.97 -6.75 0.24
C ALA A 123 10.00 -6.41 -1.26
N ILE A 124 11.09 -6.75 -1.96
CA ILE A 124 11.19 -6.57 -3.42
C ILE A 124 10.12 -7.43 -4.12
N GLY A 125 9.99 -8.69 -3.73
CA GLY A 125 8.94 -9.57 -4.26
C GLY A 125 7.54 -9.08 -3.90
N GLY A 126 7.26 -8.87 -2.61
CA GLY A 126 5.95 -8.44 -2.11
C GLY A 126 5.47 -7.10 -2.65
N GLY A 127 6.39 -6.11 -2.80
CA GLY A 127 6.09 -4.80 -3.35
C GLY A 127 5.71 -4.82 -4.83
N ALA A 128 6.16 -5.83 -5.57
CA ALA A 128 5.86 -5.99 -6.98
C ALA A 128 4.46 -6.58 -7.26
N PHE A 129 3.84 -7.26 -6.30
CA PHE A 129 2.56 -7.93 -6.55
C PHE A 129 1.43 -6.96 -6.90
N MET A 130 1.24 -5.91 -6.10
CA MET A 130 0.11 -5.00 -6.30
C MET A 130 0.13 -4.33 -7.69
N PRO A 131 1.22 -3.69 -8.17
CA PRO A 131 1.23 -3.03 -9.47
C PRO A 131 1.12 -4.02 -10.64
N THR A 132 1.84 -5.14 -10.60
CA THR A 132 1.81 -6.14 -11.68
C THR A 132 0.46 -6.85 -11.76
N ALA A 133 -0.10 -7.25 -10.61
CA ALA A 133 -1.40 -7.90 -10.53
C ALA A 133 -2.54 -6.96 -10.97
N THR A 134 -2.49 -5.67 -10.57
CA THR A 134 -3.47 -4.67 -11.04
C THR A 134 -3.45 -4.59 -12.58
N GLY A 135 -2.26 -4.60 -13.19
CA GLY A 135 -2.11 -4.61 -14.63
C GLY A 135 -2.67 -5.90 -15.27
N ILE A 136 -2.40 -7.08 -14.68
CA ILE A 136 -2.93 -8.37 -15.16
C ILE A 136 -4.47 -8.36 -15.08
N VAL A 137 -5.05 -7.92 -13.96
CA VAL A 137 -6.51 -7.82 -13.81
C VAL A 137 -7.11 -6.88 -14.85
N ALA A 138 -6.48 -5.73 -15.09
CA ALA A 138 -6.96 -4.78 -16.08
C ALA A 138 -6.98 -5.36 -17.50
N GLU A 139 -5.94 -6.12 -17.90
CA GLU A 139 -5.88 -6.80 -19.18
C GLU A 139 -6.96 -7.87 -19.33
N GLN A 140 -7.20 -8.66 -18.28
CA GLN A 140 -8.14 -9.76 -18.31
C GLN A 140 -9.60 -9.32 -18.35
N PHE A 141 -9.94 -8.21 -17.70
CA PHE A 141 -11.32 -7.81 -17.54
C PHE A 141 -11.78 -6.69 -18.50
N GLY A 142 -10.90 -6.09 -19.29
CA GLY A 142 -11.23 -5.14 -20.34
C GLY A 142 -12.27 -4.10 -19.93
N ARG A 143 -13.51 -4.20 -20.42
CA ARG A 143 -14.62 -3.28 -20.09
C ARG A 143 -15.05 -3.32 -18.62
N ASP A 144 -14.87 -4.46 -17.92
CA ASP A 144 -15.21 -4.62 -16.50
C ASP A 144 -14.01 -4.40 -15.56
N ARG A 145 -12.89 -3.85 -16.10
CA ARG A 145 -11.63 -3.68 -15.37
C ARG A 145 -11.78 -2.91 -14.06
N ASP A 146 -12.56 -1.84 -14.04
CA ASP A 146 -12.69 -0.98 -12.87
C ASP A 146 -13.41 -1.68 -11.72
N ARG A 147 -14.41 -2.51 -12.04
CA ARG A 147 -15.05 -3.39 -11.08
C ARG A 147 -14.09 -4.46 -10.55
N ALA A 148 -13.34 -5.10 -11.45
CA ALA A 148 -12.38 -6.13 -11.08
C ALA A 148 -11.25 -5.54 -10.22
N ILE A 149 -10.69 -4.38 -10.58
CA ILE A 149 -9.66 -3.69 -9.79
C ILE A 149 -10.19 -3.26 -8.43
N GLY A 150 -11.42 -2.74 -8.37
CA GLY A 150 -12.06 -2.37 -7.11
C GLY A 150 -12.18 -3.56 -6.16
N MET A 151 -12.67 -4.72 -6.65
CA MET A 151 -12.74 -5.95 -5.87
C MET A 151 -11.34 -6.46 -5.48
N PHE A 152 -10.38 -6.43 -6.41
CA PHE A 152 -9.01 -6.86 -6.18
C PHE A 152 -8.33 -6.06 -5.06
N THR A 153 -8.45 -4.75 -5.08
CA THR A 153 -7.83 -3.88 -4.06
C THR A 153 -8.47 -4.02 -2.67
N SER A 154 -9.71 -4.52 -2.61
CA SER A 154 -10.40 -4.81 -1.34
C SER A 154 -9.85 -6.05 -0.61
N ILE A 155 -9.00 -6.86 -1.27
CA ILE A 155 -8.37 -8.04 -0.66
C ILE A 155 -7.27 -7.65 0.33
N PHE A 156 -6.55 -6.58 0.05
CA PHE A 156 -5.41 -6.17 0.89
C PHE A 156 -5.78 -5.96 2.37
N PRO A 157 -6.87 -5.27 2.72
CA PRO A 157 -7.31 -5.14 4.11
C PRO A 157 -7.69 -6.45 4.80
N ILE A 158 -8.16 -7.44 4.04
CA ILE A 158 -8.50 -8.76 4.57
C ILE A 158 -7.24 -9.42 5.15
N GLY A 159 -6.11 -9.36 4.42
CA GLY A 159 -4.83 -9.85 4.90
C GLY A 159 -4.35 -9.12 6.16
N GLY A 160 -4.61 -7.81 6.25
CA GLY A 160 -4.30 -7.02 7.44
C GLY A 160 -5.04 -7.44 8.71
N ILE A 161 -6.22 -8.08 8.60
CA ILE A 161 -6.96 -8.65 9.72
C ILE A 161 -6.48 -10.08 10.02
N ILE A 162 -6.38 -10.88 8.97
CA ILE A 162 -6.05 -12.30 9.08
C ILE A 162 -4.60 -12.48 9.56
N GLY A 163 -3.67 -11.61 9.14
CA GLY A 163 -2.26 -11.71 9.48
C GLY A 163 -1.97 -11.81 10.98
N PRO A 164 -2.41 -10.85 11.81
CA PRO A 164 -2.20 -10.91 13.24
C PRO A 164 -2.86 -12.14 13.92
N ILE A 165 -4.01 -12.58 13.43
CA ILE A 165 -4.71 -13.75 13.96
C ILE A 165 -3.89 -15.01 13.69
N ILE A 166 -3.52 -15.25 12.42
CA ILE A 166 -2.70 -16.40 12.04
C ILE A 166 -1.33 -16.33 12.72
N GLY A 167 -0.71 -15.15 12.77
CA GLY A 167 0.57 -14.94 13.41
C GLY A 167 0.55 -15.26 14.89
N GLY A 168 -0.48 -14.80 15.59
CA GLY A 168 -0.68 -15.13 17.01
C GLY A 168 -0.83 -16.62 17.24
N ILE A 169 -1.60 -17.33 16.41
CA ILE A 169 -1.77 -18.79 16.46
C ILE A 169 -0.44 -19.49 16.20
N ILE A 170 0.27 -19.12 15.13
CA ILE A 170 1.53 -19.77 14.74
C ILE A 170 2.59 -19.59 15.84
N VAL A 171 2.77 -18.37 16.35
CA VAL A 171 3.79 -18.08 17.37
C VAL A 171 3.46 -18.74 18.71
N THR A 172 2.18 -18.95 19.04
CA THR A 172 1.77 -19.59 20.28
C THR A 172 1.98 -21.11 20.26
N TYR A 173 1.68 -21.77 19.14
CA TYR A 173 1.69 -23.24 19.06
C TYR A 173 2.92 -23.83 18.36
N TRP A 174 3.65 -23.01 17.59
CA TRP A 174 4.84 -23.42 16.85
C TRP A 174 5.98 -22.40 17.05
N SER A 175 6.74 -22.13 15.98
CA SER A 175 7.85 -21.18 16.00
C SER A 175 7.52 -19.94 15.17
N TRP A 176 8.15 -18.80 15.50
CA TRP A 176 8.09 -17.61 14.67
C TRP A 176 8.59 -17.86 13.23
N ARG A 177 9.44 -18.86 13.03
CA ARG A 177 9.95 -19.25 11.70
C ARG A 177 8.84 -19.71 10.77
N GLU A 178 7.83 -20.35 11.33
CA GLU A 178 6.68 -20.87 10.56
C GLU A 178 5.83 -19.80 9.89
N ILE A 179 5.89 -18.53 10.38
CA ILE A 179 5.21 -17.42 9.70
C ILE A 179 5.76 -17.18 8.30
N PHE A 180 7.04 -17.50 8.08
CA PHE A 180 7.68 -17.43 6.77
C PHE A 180 7.49 -18.71 5.96
N VAL A 181 7.52 -19.88 6.61
CA VAL A 181 7.33 -21.21 5.98
C VAL A 181 5.97 -21.29 5.28
N VAL A 182 4.92 -20.74 5.86
CA VAL A 182 3.56 -20.70 5.27
C VAL A 182 3.55 -20.05 3.88
N ASN A 183 4.43 -19.08 3.62
CA ASN A 183 4.52 -18.43 2.31
C ASN A 183 5.09 -19.36 1.22
N ILE A 184 5.86 -20.38 1.57
CA ILE A 184 6.56 -21.24 0.61
C ILE A 184 5.58 -22.07 -0.23
N PRO A 185 4.68 -22.88 0.36
CA PRO A 185 3.73 -23.66 -0.44
C PRO A 185 2.78 -22.76 -1.25
N ILE A 186 2.37 -21.62 -0.69
CA ILE A 186 1.52 -20.65 -1.40
C ILE A 186 2.28 -20.05 -2.59
N GLY A 187 3.52 -19.65 -2.40
CA GLY A 187 4.36 -19.08 -3.46
C GLY A 187 4.66 -20.08 -4.58
N LEU A 188 4.97 -21.34 -4.24
CA LEU A 188 5.14 -22.40 -5.23
C LEU A 188 3.87 -22.63 -6.04
N LEU A 189 2.72 -22.69 -5.37
CA LEU A 189 1.41 -22.82 -6.02
C LEU A 189 1.17 -21.63 -6.97
N LEU A 190 1.45 -20.41 -6.54
CA LEU A 190 1.30 -19.20 -7.37
C LEU A 190 2.20 -19.25 -8.61
N ILE A 191 3.43 -19.73 -8.48
CA ILE A 191 4.36 -19.87 -9.61
C ILE A 191 3.81 -20.88 -10.61
N VAL A 192 3.41 -22.07 -10.15
CA VAL A 192 2.89 -23.16 -11.02
C VAL A 192 1.62 -22.71 -11.73
N LEU A 193 0.63 -22.20 -10.99
CA LEU A 193 -0.62 -21.72 -11.56
C LEU A 193 -0.41 -20.50 -12.47
N GLY A 194 0.47 -19.60 -12.09
CA GLY A 194 0.79 -18.41 -12.88
C GLY A 194 1.51 -18.73 -14.19
N LEU A 195 2.43 -19.69 -14.19
CA LEU A 195 3.06 -20.20 -15.42
C LEU A 195 2.02 -20.78 -16.39
N ARG A 196 1.05 -21.52 -15.86
CA ARG A 196 0.08 -22.27 -16.68
C ARG A 196 -1.09 -21.41 -17.16
N PHE A 197 -1.59 -20.49 -16.32
CA PHE A 197 -2.88 -19.84 -16.55
C PHE A 197 -2.80 -18.33 -16.80
N ILE A 198 -1.76 -17.62 -16.32
CA ILE A 198 -1.64 -16.20 -16.63
C ILE A 198 -1.17 -16.05 -18.09
N PRO A 199 -1.92 -15.36 -18.96
CA PRO A 199 -1.50 -15.10 -20.33
C PRO A 199 -0.23 -14.24 -20.37
N SER A 200 0.58 -14.44 -21.42
CA SER A 200 1.75 -13.61 -21.64
C SER A 200 1.33 -12.25 -22.15
N SER A 201 1.65 -11.20 -21.41
CA SER A 201 1.47 -9.84 -21.86
C SER A 201 2.54 -9.47 -22.88
N ALA A 202 2.14 -8.90 -24.02
CA ALA A 202 3.10 -8.38 -25.00
C ALA A 202 3.91 -7.23 -24.38
N PRO A 203 5.26 -7.26 -24.49
CA PRO A 203 6.06 -6.14 -24.05
C PRO A 203 5.69 -4.88 -24.80
N LYS A 204 5.42 -3.79 -24.11
CA LYS A 204 5.21 -2.48 -24.74
C LYS A 204 6.55 -1.81 -24.93
N ALA A 205 6.95 -1.67 -26.21
CA ALA A 205 8.05 -0.88 -26.73
C ALA A 205 9.48 -1.04 -26.16
N THR A 206 10.38 -1.04 -27.07
CA THR A 206 11.84 -1.20 -27.04
C THR A 206 12.63 -0.03 -26.47
N SER A 207 12.09 0.81 -25.60
CA SER A 207 12.89 1.87 -24.97
C SER A 207 13.84 1.26 -23.93
N ARG A 208 15.13 1.64 -24.00
CA ARG A 208 16.11 1.26 -22.98
C ARG A 208 15.60 1.71 -21.60
N ILE A 209 15.83 0.85 -20.59
CA ILE A 209 15.50 1.20 -19.20
C ILE A 209 16.37 2.38 -18.79
N ASP A 210 15.74 3.43 -18.27
CA ASP A 210 16.45 4.49 -17.59
C ASP A 210 16.86 4.02 -16.17
N GLY A 211 17.95 3.24 -16.12
CA GLY A 211 18.49 2.71 -14.87
C GLY A 211 18.95 3.82 -13.92
N THR A 212 19.45 4.93 -14.45
CA THR A 212 19.88 6.08 -13.65
C THR A 212 18.69 6.73 -12.96
N GLY A 213 17.59 6.98 -13.71
CA GLY A 213 16.37 7.52 -13.12
C GLY A 213 15.75 6.59 -12.07
N ALA A 214 15.73 5.27 -12.34
CA ALA A 214 15.27 4.27 -11.41
C ALA A 214 16.09 4.26 -10.10
N PHE A 215 17.43 4.30 -10.21
CA PHE A 215 18.33 4.35 -9.08
C PHE A 215 18.16 5.64 -8.26
N LEU A 216 18.13 6.80 -8.92
CA LEU A 216 17.93 8.10 -8.24
C LEU A 216 16.60 8.13 -7.47
N LEU A 217 15.51 7.61 -8.05
CA LEU A 217 14.22 7.54 -7.37
C LEU A 217 14.30 6.60 -6.17
N ALA A 218 14.87 5.40 -6.33
CA ALA A 218 14.98 4.41 -5.26
C ALA A 218 15.77 4.95 -4.07
N VAL A 219 16.91 5.58 -4.31
CA VAL A 219 17.77 6.14 -3.24
C VAL A 219 17.13 7.38 -2.61
N THR A 220 16.44 8.23 -3.41
CA THR A 220 15.65 9.35 -2.87
C THR A 220 14.59 8.86 -1.89
N MET A 221 13.83 7.83 -2.28
CA MET A 221 12.80 7.24 -1.41
C MET A 221 13.41 6.59 -0.16
N LEU A 222 14.52 5.86 -0.33
CA LEU A 222 15.21 5.22 0.79
C LEU A 222 15.63 6.25 1.84
N PHE A 223 16.38 7.27 1.46
CA PHE A 223 16.87 8.27 2.41
C PHE A 223 15.74 9.14 2.97
N GLY A 224 14.77 9.52 2.14
CA GLY A 224 13.62 10.31 2.59
C GLY A 224 12.76 9.58 3.62
N MET A 225 12.41 8.32 3.33
CA MET A 225 11.59 7.51 4.25
C MET A 225 12.37 7.05 5.48
N TYR A 226 13.67 6.71 5.32
CA TYR A 226 14.54 6.37 6.44
C TYR A 226 14.69 7.56 7.41
N GLY A 227 15.01 8.75 6.88
CA GLY A 227 15.13 9.96 7.71
C GLY A 227 13.84 10.25 8.47
N ILE A 228 12.68 10.23 7.79
CA ILE A 228 11.40 10.47 8.46
C ILE A 228 11.08 9.38 9.48
N SER A 229 11.37 8.11 9.16
CA SER A 229 11.13 6.98 10.07
C SER A 229 11.99 7.09 11.34
N SER A 230 13.20 7.65 11.24
CA SER A 230 14.08 7.83 12.41
C SER A 230 13.50 8.77 13.47
N LEU A 231 12.66 9.74 13.08
CA LEU A 231 11.95 10.62 14.03
C LEU A 231 10.98 9.87 14.96
N GLY A 232 10.47 8.72 14.52
CA GLY A 232 9.60 7.87 15.34
C GLY A 232 10.34 7.08 16.42
N SER A 233 11.68 7.09 16.44
CA SER A 233 12.49 6.38 17.43
C SER A 233 12.46 7.10 18.79
N ALA A 234 12.62 6.33 19.88
CA ALA A 234 12.66 6.92 21.22
C ALA A 234 13.87 7.85 21.37
N GLY A 235 13.63 9.08 21.82
CA GLY A 235 14.66 10.08 22.02
C GLY A 235 15.15 10.78 20.74
N ALA A 236 14.53 10.53 19.57
CA ALA A 236 14.90 11.21 18.34
C ALA A 236 14.42 12.66 18.34
N GLU A 237 15.27 13.56 17.88
CA GLU A 237 14.96 14.97 17.72
C GLU A 237 15.02 15.40 16.25
N PRO A 238 14.23 16.44 15.84
CA PRO A 238 14.34 17.01 14.50
C PRO A 238 15.72 17.61 14.18
N THR A 239 16.55 17.84 15.19
CA THR A 239 17.92 18.34 15.11
C THR A 239 18.95 17.24 14.91
N ASP A 240 18.57 15.97 14.96
CA ASP A 240 19.49 14.85 14.82
C ASP A 240 20.22 14.88 13.48
N PRO A 241 21.58 14.74 13.49
CA PRO A 241 22.36 14.73 12.25
C PRO A 241 21.92 13.62 11.27
N LEU A 242 21.44 12.49 11.79
CA LEU A 242 20.94 11.37 10.98
C LEU A 242 19.67 11.75 10.21
N PHE A 243 18.72 12.41 10.90
CA PHE A 243 17.51 12.93 10.26
C PHE A 243 17.83 13.98 9.21
N ILE A 244 18.57 15.04 9.62
CA ILE A 244 18.91 16.17 8.73
C ILE A 244 19.72 15.67 7.53
N GLY A 245 20.75 14.85 7.75
CA GLY A 245 21.60 14.29 6.69
C GLY A 245 20.80 13.46 5.70
N SER A 246 19.93 12.59 6.19
CA SER A 246 19.06 11.76 5.34
C SER A 246 18.09 12.60 4.50
N ILE A 247 17.48 13.62 5.08
CA ILE A 247 16.56 14.51 4.35
C ILE A 247 17.31 15.36 3.32
N VAL A 248 18.49 15.89 3.66
CA VAL A 248 19.32 16.64 2.69
C VAL A 248 19.72 15.77 1.52
N ILE A 249 20.19 14.53 1.77
CA ILE A 249 20.51 13.56 0.71
C ILE A 249 19.28 13.28 -0.15
N ALA A 250 18.13 13.04 0.46
CA ALA A 250 16.89 12.80 -0.27
C ALA A 250 16.48 13.99 -1.15
N LEU A 251 16.60 15.22 -0.66
CA LEU A 251 16.28 16.42 -1.42
C LEU A 251 17.24 16.61 -2.61
N VAL A 252 18.54 16.42 -2.40
CA VAL A 252 19.54 16.51 -3.46
C VAL A 252 19.31 15.44 -4.54
N LEU A 253 19.11 14.20 -4.13
CA LEU A 253 18.86 13.09 -5.08
C LEU A 253 17.50 13.25 -5.78
N GLY A 254 16.48 13.73 -5.09
CA GLY A 254 15.18 14.05 -5.68
C GLY A 254 15.27 15.17 -6.72
N PHE A 255 16.06 16.21 -6.44
CA PHE A 255 16.35 17.24 -7.42
C PHE A 255 17.08 16.69 -8.65
N LEU A 256 18.10 15.85 -8.43
CA LEU A 256 18.85 15.19 -9.52
C LEU A 256 17.92 14.27 -10.32
N PHE A 257 17.02 13.52 -9.67
CA PHE A 257 16.02 12.69 -10.33
C PHE A 257 15.11 13.54 -11.25
N VAL A 258 14.54 14.64 -10.74
CA VAL A 258 13.67 15.52 -11.54
C VAL A 258 14.44 16.15 -12.71
N ARG A 259 15.69 16.58 -12.47
CA ARG A 259 16.57 17.14 -13.51
C ARG A 259 16.88 16.10 -14.58
N HIS A 260 17.21 14.86 -14.19
CA HIS A 260 17.47 13.75 -15.10
C HIS A 260 16.21 13.41 -15.90
N ALA A 261 15.06 13.22 -15.24
CA ALA A 261 13.80 12.87 -15.90
C ALA A 261 13.32 13.92 -16.90
N ASN A 262 13.61 15.22 -16.68
CA ASN A 262 13.29 16.28 -17.62
C ASN A 262 14.20 16.32 -18.86
N ARG A 263 15.39 15.72 -18.79
CA ARG A 263 16.38 15.74 -19.87
C ARG A 263 16.45 14.43 -20.65
N HIS A 264 16.01 13.34 -20.07
CA HIS A 264 16.04 12.02 -20.68
C HIS A 264 14.86 11.84 -21.64
N ALA A 265 15.13 11.35 -22.87
CA ALA A 265 14.09 11.20 -23.91
C ALA A 265 12.99 10.20 -23.52
N ALA A 266 13.33 9.16 -22.73
CA ALA A 266 12.40 8.16 -22.22
C ALA A 266 12.67 7.93 -20.72
N PRO A 267 12.27 8.85 -19.84
CA PRO A 267 12.59 8.78 -18.42
C PRO A 267 11.85 7.61 -17.76
N PHE A 268 12.44 7.09 -16.66
CA PHE A 268 11.87 5.99 -15.89
C PHE A 268 10.45 6.31 -15.41
N ILE A 269 10.25 7.48 -14.80
CA ILE A 269 8.92 8.06 -14.53
C ILE A 269 8.89 9.45 -15.14
N PRO A 270 8.04 9.69 -16.15
CA PRO A 270 7.84 11.03 -16.69
C PRO A 270 7.37 12.01 -15.60
N VAL A 271 7.95 13.19 -15.55
CA VAL A 271 7.55 14.23 -14.58
C VAL A 271 6.07 14.60 -14.72
N SER A 272 5.49 14.42 -15.89
CA SER A 272 4.06 14.58 -16.13
C SER A 272 3.19 13.67 -15.25
N LEU A 273 3.63 12.45 -14.95
CA LEU A 273 2.94 11.54 -14.02
C LEU A 273 3.05 11.98 -12.54
N LEU A 274 4.01 12.86 -12.23
CA LEU A 274 4.15 13.42 -10.89
C LEU A 274 3.39 14.73 -10.71
N ARG A 275 3.46 15.63 -11.71
CA ARG A 275 3.00 17.03 -11.60
C ARG A 275 1.94 17.43 -12.63
N GLY A 276 1.59 16.57 -13.59
CA GLY A 276 0.57 16.86 -14.59
C GLY A 276 -0.79 17.17 -13.96
N ARG A 277 -1.65 17.92 -14.69
CA ARG A 277 -3.04 18.18 -14.26
C ARG A 277 -3.76 16.85 -14.00
N GLY A 278 -4.37 16.69 -12.84
CA GLY A 278 -4.97 15.43 -12.39
C GLY A 278 -3.98 14.50 -11.68
N PHE A 279 -2.78 14.25 -12.20
CA PHE A 279 -1.78 13.40 -11.51
C PHE A 279 -1.29 14.01 -10.21
N GLY A 280 -0.91 15.29 -10.21
CA GLY A 280 -0.52 15.99 -8.99
C GLY A 280 -1.61 15.92 -7.91
N ALA A 281 -2.86 16.18 -8.30
CA ALA A 281 -4.01 16.06 -7.41
C ALA A 281 -4.17 14.63 -6.86
N MET A 282 -4.12 13.61 -7.73
CA MET A 282 -4.27 12.21 -7.32
C MET A 282 -3.11 11.74 -6.45
N ASN A 283 -1.86 12.13 -6.75
CA ASN A 283 -0.71 11.78 -5.92
C ASN A 283 -0.81 12.43 -4.53
N THR A 284 -1.24 13.70 -4.45
CA THR A 284 -1.50 14.38 -3.17
C THR A 284 -2.62 13.69 -2.40
N ILE A 285 -3.74 13.36 -3.06
CA ILE A 285 -4.84 12.61 -2.43
C ILE A 285 -4.34 11.25 -1.91
N ASN A 286 -3.59 10.49 -2.71
CA ASN A 286 -3.08 9.19 -2.27
C ASN A 286 -2.11 9.31 -1.09
N PHE A 287 -1.26 10.33 -1.07
CA PHE A 287 -0.33 10.56 0.03
C PHE A 287 -1.07 10.93 1.33
N LEU A 288 -1.93 11.95 1.29
CA LEU A 288 -2.67 12.42 2.46
C LEU A 288 -3.70 11.40 2.95
N PHE A 289 -4.37 10.71 2.03
CA PHE A 289 -5.26 9.61 2.39
C PHE A 289 -4.50 8.43 2.99
N GLY A 290 -3.31 8.12 2.47
CA GLY A 290 -2.40 7.14 3.05
C GLY A 290 -1.96 7.51 4.47
N ALA A 291 -1.63 8.78 4.69
CA ALA A 291 -1.31 9.33 6.01
C ALA A 291 -2.46 9.10 7.00
N ALA A 292 -3.68 9.46 6.64
CA ALA A 292 -4.85 9.25 7.47
C ALA A 292 -5.15 7.77 7.70
N MET A 293 -5.15 6.95 6.64
CA MET A 293 -5.57 5.55 6.70
C MET A 293 -4.59 4.65 7.45
N LEU A 294 -3.29 4.74 7.11
CA LEU A 294 -2.26 3.90 7.71
C LEU A 294 -1.84 4.43 9.08
N GLY A 295 -1.74 5.77 9.21
CA GLY A 295 -1.49 6.41 10.50
C GLY A 295 -2.56 6.06 11.52
N PHE A 296 -3.83 6.18 11.15
CA PHE A 296 -4.94 5.74 11.99
C PHE A 296 -4.83 4.25 12.37
N GLY A 297 -4.57 3.37 11.39
CA GLY A 297 -4.50 1.94 11.62
C GLY A 297 -3.43 1.54 12.63
N ALA A 298 -2.26 2.18 12.59
CA ALA A 298 -1.17 1.90 13.52
C ALA A 298 -1.42 2.48 14.92
N LEU A 299 -2.12 3.62 15.00
CA LEU A 299 -2.23 4.42 16.21
C LEU A 299 -3.49 4.11 17.04
N VAL A 300 -4.54 3.52 16.46
CA VAL A 300 -5.80 3.23 17.19
C VAL A 300 -5.61 2.28 18.36
N PRO A 301 -4.91 1.13 18.24
CA PRO A 301 -4.69 0.27 19.39
C PRO A 301 -3.92 0.98 20.50
N LEU A 302 -2.84 1.69 20.16
CA LEU A 302 -2.04 2.47 21.12
C LEU A 302 -2.89 3.52 21.84
N TYR A 303 -3.81 4.19 21.12
CA TYR A 303 -4.75 5.15 21.70
C TYR A 303 -5.71 4.51 22.69
N ALA A 304 -6.28 3.35 22.31
CA ALA A 304 -7.20 2.61 23.17
C ALA A 304 -6.54 2.16 24.48
N GLU A 305 -5.29 1.71 24.38
CA GLU A 305 -4.48 1.31 25.54
C GLU A 305 -4.10 2.52 26.41
N SER A 306 -3.52 3.55 25.82
CA SER A 306 -2.96 4.69 26.55
C SER A 306 -4.01 5.60 27.19
N ARG A 307 -5.17 5.76 26.55
CA ARG A 307 -6.23 6.66 27.03
C ARG A 307 -7.27 6.00 27.88
N TYR A 308 -7.64 4.75 27.57
CA TYR A 308 -8.78 4.06 28.21
C TYR A 308 -8.38 2.79 28.94
N GLY A 309 -7.09 2.40 28.95
CA GLY A 309 -6.61 1.18 29.61
C GLY A 309 -7.17 -0.10 28.99
N ILE A 310 -7.60 -0.07 27.71
CA ILE A 310 -8.12 -1.25 27.03
C ILE A 310 -6.97 -2.22 26.80
N GLN A 311 -7.22 -3.50 27.11
CA GLN A 311 -6.17 -4.53 26.96
C GLN A 311 -5.70 -4.65 25.50
N PRO A 312 -4.40 -4.92 25.23
CA PRO A 312 -3.83 -4.96 23.87
C PRO A 312 -4.58 -5.86 22.90
N LEU A 313 -5.04 -7.02 23.34
CA LEU A 313 -5.82 -7.95 22.52
C LEU A 313 -7.16 -7.33 22.09
N GLN A 314 -7.86 -6.68 22.99
CA GLN A 314 -9.12 -5.99 22.69
C GLN A 314 -8.88 -4.75 21.83
N ALA A 315 -7.81 -3.99 22.09
CA ALA A 315 -7.43 -2.84 21.28
C ALA A 315 -7.16 -3.23 19.81
N GLY A 316 -6.53 -4.37 19.59
CA GLY A 316 -6.32 -4.94 18.25
C GLY A 316 -7.62 -5.26 17.50
N THR A 317 -8.66 -5.73 18.22
CA THR A 317 -9.97 -6.05 17.59
C THR A 317 -10.71 -4.82 17.07
N LEU A 318 -10.36 -3.60 17.48
CA LEU A 318 -10.93 -2.37 16.91
C LEU A 318 -10.64 -2.24 15.42
N LEU A 319 -9.48 -2.74 14.96
CA LEU A 319 -9.15 -2.76 13.54
C LEU A 319 -10.04 -3.73 12.74
N THR A 320 -10.57 -4.75 13.38
CA THR A 320 -11.55 -5.67 12.76
C THR A 320 -12.87 -4.94 12.48
N ALA A 321 -13.37 -4.11 13.41
CA ALA A 321 -14.57 -3.30 13.18
C ALA A 321 -14.42 -2.38 11.95
N ARG A 322 -13.25 -1.73 11.81
CA ARG A 322 -12.90 -0.93 10.63
C ARG A 322 -12.93 -1.76 9.35
N ALA A 323 -12.33 -2.92 9.38
CA ALA A 323 -12.21 -3.76 8.20
C ALA A 323 -13.57 -4.35 7.78
N VAL A 324 -14.42 -4.73 8.72
CA VAL A 324 -15.80 -5.15 8.45
C VAL A 324 -16.55 -4.01 7.75
N GLY A 325 -16.53 -2.78 8.31
CA GLY A 325 -17.15 -1.62 7.68
C GLY A 325 -16.67 -1.39 6.24
N MET A 326 -15.36 -1.52 6.02
CA MET A 326 -14.75 -1.36 4.69
C MET A 326 -15.20 -2.44 3.71
N ILE A 327 -15.17 -3.71 4.09
CA ILE A 327 -15.52 -4.84 3.21
C ILE A 327 -16.99 -4.80 2.83
N CYS A 328 -17.89 -4.53 3.79
CA CYS A 328 -19.33 -4.45 3.55
C CYS A 328 -19.70 -3.40 2.50
N VAL A 329 -19.00 -2.27 2.50
CA VAL A 329 -19.34 -1.14 1.62
C VAL A 329 -18.52 -1.14 0.34
N ALA A 330 -17.28 -1.66 0.33
CA ALA A 330 -16.43 -1.64 -0.86
C ALA A 330 -17.08 -2.34 -2.07
N GLY A 331 -17.73 -3.47 -1.86
CA GLY A 331 -18.48 -4.17 -2.91
C GLY A 331 -19.62 -3.32 -3.49
N LEU A 332 -20.43 -2.71 -2.62
CA LEU A 332 -21.53 -1.84 -3.03
C LEU A 332 -21.03 -0.59 -3.74
N ALA A 333 -19.95 0.01 -3.24
CA ALA A 333 -19.32 1.19 -3.85
C ALA A 333 -18.87 0.91 -5.29
N VAL A 334 -18.21 -0.24 -5.55
CA VAL A 334 -17.78 -0.63 -6.87
C VAL A 334 -18.96 -0.73 -7.86
N PHE A 335 -20.07 -1.29 -7.44
CA PHE A 335 -21.28 -1.36 -8.27
C PHE A 335 -21.90 0.03 -8.54
N ALA A 336 -21.83 0.92 -7.55
CA ALA A 336 -22.38 2.26 -7.65
C ALA A 336 -21.54 3.21 -8.52
N LEU A 337 -20.24 2.97 -8.70
CA LEU A 337 -19.32 3.84 -9.43
C LEU A 337 -19.82 4.22 -10.83
N ARG A 338 -20.45 3.30 -11.54
CA ARG A 338 -21.03 3.57 -12.88
C ARG A 338 -22.09 4.67 -12.86
N ARG A 339 -22.82 4.79 -11.77
CA ARG A 339 -23.90 5.78 -11.62
C ARG A 339 -23.42 7.07 -10.97
N THR A 340 -22.56 6.97 -9.99
CA THR A 340 -22.12 8.08 -9.14
C THR A 340 -20.88 8.80 -9.66
N GLY A 341 -20.09 8.17 -10.55
CA GLY A 341 -18.76 8.64 -10.92
C GLY A 341 -17.76 8.40 -9.77
N TYR A 342 -16.58 9.02 -9.85
CA TYR A 342 -15.52 8.83 -8.86
C TYR A 342 -15.57 9.87 -7.74
N ARG A 343 -15.95 11.12 -8.05
CA ARG A 343 -15.88 12.23 -7.08
C ARG A 343 -16.82 12.05 -5.91
N ALA A 344 -18.08 11.69 -6.15
CA ALA A 344 -19.07 11.57 -5.08
C ALA A 344 -18.71 10.51 -4.03
N PRO A 345 -18.31 9.26 -4.39
CA PRO A 345 -17.85 8.28 -3.41
C PRO A 345 -16.56 8.68 -2.69
N MET A 346 -15.63 9.39 -3.37
CA MET A 346 -14.41 9.90 -2.73
C MET A 346 -14.75 10.93 -1.66
N ILE A 347 -15.57 11.93 -2.00
CA ILE A 347 -15.97 13.00 -1.08
C ILE A 347 -16.75 12.40 0.10
N GLY A 348 -17.79 11.60 -0.17
CA GLY A 348 -18.55 10.93 0.88
C GLY A 348 -17.70 10.05 1.78
N GLY A 349 -16.76 9.32 1.18
CA GLY A 349 -15.80 8.50 1.92
C GLY A 349 -14.87 9.34 2.81
N PHE A 350 -14.33 10.46 2.32
CA PHE A 350 -13.47 11.34 3.12
C PHE A 350 -14.23 11.99 4.28
N VAL A 351 -15.48 12.40 4.07
CA VAL A 351 -16.33 12.94 5.14
C VAL A 351 -16.60 11.88 6.22
N LEU A 352 -16.91 10.64 5.82
CA LEU A 352 -17.13 9.56 6.78
C LEU A 352 -15.87 9.18 7.55
N VAL A 353 -14.71 9.10 6.88
CA VAL A 353 -13.42 8.85 7.56
C VAL A 353 -13.10 9.96 8.53
N ALA A 354 -13.24 11.23 8.12
CA ALA A 354 -13.02 12.38 8.99
C ALA A 354 -13.99 12.40 10.18
N GLY A 355 -15.27 12.09 9.95
CA GLY A 355 -16.29 11.99 11.00
C GLY A 355 -15.95 10.90 12.02
N GLY A 356 -15.56 9.71 11.57
CA GLY A 356 -15.14 8.63 12.45
C GLY A 356 -13.88 8.97 13.26
N MET A 357 -12.89 9.64 12.66
CA MET A 357 -11.67 10.11 13.36
C MET A 357 -12.01 11.19 14.40
N THR A 358 -12.86 12.14 14.07
CA THR A 358 -13.35 13.14 15.00
C THR A 358 -14.12 12.50 16.16
N LEU A 359 -14.96 11.49 15.87
CA LEU A 359 -15.70 10.76 16.90
C LEU A 359 -14.76 10.03 17.86
N MET A 360 -13.64 9.47 17.38
CA MET A 360 -12.61 8.88 18.24
C MET A 360 -11.95 9.88 19.18
N SER A 361 -11.80 11.12 18.78
CA SER A 361 -11.18 12.17 19.61
C SER A 361 -12.06 12.60 20.79
N VAL A 362 -13.36 12.40 20.67
CA VAL A 362 -14.35 12.77 21.70
C VAL A 362 -14.47 11.66 22.75
N ALA A 363 -14.64 12.06 24.01
CA ALA A 363 -14.85 11.11 25.09
C ALA A 363 -16.19 10.37 24.93
N PRO A 364 -16.27 9.08 25.24
CA PRO A 364 -17.50 8.31 25.13
C PRO A 364 -18.55 8.82 26.12
N HIS A 365 -19.82 8.88 25.67
CA HIS A 365 -20.96 9.23 26.49
C HIS A 365 -22.00 8.10 26.43
N GLY A 366 -22.36 7.58 27.58
CA GLY A 366 -23.46 6.58 27.70
C GLY A 366 -23.15 5.18 27.19
N VAL A 367 -21.91 4.93 26.69
CA VAL A 367 -21.44 3.62 26.20
C VAL A 367 -20.03 3.34 26.69
N THR A 368 -19.61 2.06 26.63
CA THR A 368 -18.25 1.71 27.00
C THR A 368 -17.23 2.31 26.04
N PRO A 369 -16.02 2.69 26.47
CA PRO A 369 -14.97 3.20 25.59
C PRO A 369 -14.68 2.27 24.42
N TYR A 370 -14.68 0.97 24.63
CA TYR A 370 -14.48 -0.02 23.57
C TYR A 370 -15.57 0.04 22.49
N ALA A 371 -16.85 0.05 22.89
CA ALA A 371 -17.96 0.12 21.94
C ALA A 371 -17.95 1.43 21.15
N TRP A 372 -17.62 2.56 21.80
CA TRP A 372 -17.47 3.86 21.16
C TRP A 372 -16.37 3.87 20.09
N LEU A 373 -15.18 3.36 20.45
CA LEU A 373 -14.05 3.26 19.53
C LEU A 373 -14.32 2.28 18.38
N ALA A 374 -14.99 1.15 18.66
CA ALA A 374 -15.38 0.18 17.63
C ALA A 374 -16.37 0.78 16.62
N MET A 375 -17.37 1.54 17.10
CA MET A 375 -18.32 2.25 16.25
C MET A 375 -17.60 3.29 15.38
N ALA A 376 -16.75 4.12 15.96
CA ALA A 376 -15.95 5.12 15.25
C ALA A 376 -15.02 4.48 14.22
N ALA A 377 -14.36 3.35 14.56
CA ALA A 377 -13.54 2.56 13.63
C ALA A 377 -14.39 1.98 12.48
N GLY A 378 -15.59 1.48 12.77
CA GLY A 378 -16.52 1.00 11.75
C GLY A 378 -16.92 2.09 10.75
N ILE A 379 -17.23 3.31 11.24
CA ILE A 379 -17.55 4.47 10.39
C ILE A 379 -16.35 4.83 9.49
N THR A 380 -15.12 4.86 10.03
CA THR A 380 -13.93 5.08 9.21
C THR A 380 -13.77 3.99 8.16
N GLY A 381 -14.06 2.74 8.51
CA GLY A 381 -14.07 1.61 7.59
C GLY A 381 -15.05 1.79 6.43
N ILE A 382 -16.29 2.17 6.73
CA ILE A 382 -17.31 2.48 5.71
C ILE A 382 -16.81 3.57 4.75
N GLY A 383 -16.28 4.66 5.28
CA GLY A 383 -15.69 5.74 4.48
C GLY A 383 -14.54 5.27 3.57
N MET A 384 -13.67 4.40 4.08
CA MET A 384 -12.59 3.78 3.29
C MET A 384 -13.15 2.87 2.20
N GLY A 385 -14.18 2.07 2.50
CA GLY A 385 -14.85 1.20 1.54
C GLY A 385 -15.43 1.98 0.35
N LEU A 386 -15.94 3.19 0.58
CA LEU A 386 -16.44 4.09 -0.46
C LEU A 386 -15.30 4.72 -1.28
N SER A 387 -14.29 5.27 -0.61
CA SER A 387 -13.29 6.14 -1.25
C SER A 387 -12.18 5.37 -1.96
N ILE A 388 -11.76 4.20 -1.46
CA ILE A 388 -10.61 3.46 -2.02
C ILE A 388 -10.87 3.00 -3.46
N PRO A 389 -11.97 2.30 -3.79
CA PRO A 389 -12.23 1.88 -5.16
C PRO A 389 -12.35 3.07 -6.13
N ALA A 390 -13.01 4.14 -5.70
CA ALA A 390 -13.17 5.36 -6.50
C ALA A 390 -11.82 6.04 -6.79
N SER A 391 -10.99 6.25 -5.77
CA SER A 391 -9.66 6.84 -5.90
C SER A 391 -8.71 5.97 -6.75
N ASN A 392 -8.82 4.64 -6.60
CA ASN A 392 -8.03 3.70 -7.38
C ASN A 392 -8.33 3.84 -8.87
N ASN A 393 -9.62 3.77 -9.23
CA ASN A 393 -10.04 3.82 -10.62
C ASN A 393 -9.82 5.22 -11.22
N ALA A 394 -10.09 6.29 -10.50
CA ALA A 394 -9.81 7.65 -10.94
C ALA A 394 -8.33 7.85 -11.29
N SER A 395 -7.41 7.29 -10.49
CA SER A 395 -5.96 7.35 -10.78
C SER A 395 -5.61 6.61 -12.07
N LEU A 396 -6.17 5.41 -12.28
CA LEU A 396 -5.84 4.56 -13.44
C LEU A 396 -6.40 5.12 -14.75
N GLN A 397 -7.48 5.86 -14.70
CA GLN A 397 -8.07 6.53 -15.89
C GLN A 397 -7.21 7.68 -16.43
N LEU A 398 -6.28 8.22 -15.63
CA LEU A 398 -5.39 9.31 -16.09
C LEU A 398 -4.38 8.86 -17.15
N ALA A 399 -3.97 7.58 -17.15
CA ALA A 399 -3.17 6.99 -18.23
C ALA A 399 -3.50 5.49 -18.37
N PRO A 400 -4.55 5.16 -19.14
CA PRO A 400 -5.03 3.79 -19.31
C PRO A 400 -3.99 2.82 -19.88
N ASP A 401 -2.99 3.37 -20.59
CA ASP A 401 -1.92 2.59 -21.22
C ASP A 401 -0.80 2.19 -20.24
N GLN A 402 -0.74 2.79 -19.04
CA GLN A 402 0.32 2.61 -18.04
C GLN A 402 -0.24 2.19 -16.68
N ILE A 403 -1.21 1.28 -16.66
CA ILE A 403 -1.96 0.90 -15.46
C ILE A 403 -1.06 0.40 -14.33
N SER A 404 -0.09 -0.48 -14.65
CA SER A 404 0.82 -1.03 -13.62
C SER A 404 1.74 0.06 -13.05
N ALA A 405 2.26 0.96 -13.89
CA ALA A 405 3.11 2.07 -13.45
C ALA A 405 2.34 3.03 -12.52
N ILE A 406 1.10 3.37 -12.87
CA ILE A 406 0.25 4.23 -12.05
C ILE A 406 -0.14 3.52 -10.73
N ALA A 407 -0.47 2.23 -10.78
CA ALA A 407 -0.77 1.46 -9.58
C ALA A 407 0.42 1.43 -8.61
N GLY A 408 1.64 1.26 -9.15
CA GLY A 408 2.88 1.31 -8.37
C GLY A 408 3.15 2.69 -7.77
N LEU A 409 3.04 3.74 -8.57
CA LEU A 409 3.25 5.13 -8.14
C LEU A 409 2.24 5.52 -7.05
N ARG A 410 0.98 5.18 -7.23
CA ARG A 410 -0.08 5.39 -6.25
C ARG A 410 0.19 4.65 -4.94
N GLY A 411 0.62 3.37 -5.02
CA GLY A 411 0.99 2.57 -3.86
C GLY A 411 2.14 3.20 -3.08
N MET A 412 3.15 3.69 -3.79
CA MET A 412 4.28 4.42 -3.23
C MET A 412 3.83 5.65 -2.45
N PHE A 413 3.04 6.55 -3.08
CA PHE A 413 2.56 7.76 -2.38
C PHE A 413 1.72 7.43 -1.16
N ARG A 414 0.82 6.44 -1.26
CA ARG A 414 -0.04 6.04 -0.15
C ARG A 414 0.74 5.46 1.03
N GLN A 415 1.70 4.58 0.79
CA GLN A 415 2.54 4.03 1.86
C GLN A 415 3.47 5.07 2.45
N SER A 416 4.07 5.93 1.60
CA SER A 416 4.91 7.03 2.08
C SER A 416 4.15 7.96 3.02
N GLY A 417 2.91 8.33 2.65
CA GLY A 417 2.05 9.11 3.53
C GLY A 417 1.82 8.45 4.89
N GLY A 418 1.58 7.14 4.90
CA GLY A 418 1.42 6.37 6.13
C GLY A 418 2.64 6.39 7.03
N ILE A 419 3.83 6.15 6.49
CA ILE A 419 5.09 6.20 7.25
C ILE A 419 5.31 7.60 7.83
N VAL A 420 5.13 8.64 7.03
CA VAL A 420 5.26 10.04 7.47
C VAL A 420 4.31 10.32 8.64
N ALA A 421 3.05 9.94 8.52
CA ALA A 421 2.06 10.19 9.57
C ALA A 421 2.38 9.44 10.86
N VAL A 422 2.73 8.16 10.77
CA VAL A 422 3.08 7.37 11.96
C VAL A 422 4.32 7.93 12.63
N SER A 423 5.39 8.21 11.87
CA SER A 423 6.67 8.70 12.42
C SER A 423 6.52 10.06 13.09
N ILE A 424 5.83 11.02 12.45
CA ILE A 424 5.60 12.35 13.03
C ILE A 424 4.71 12.24 14.28
N THR A 425 3.63 11.46 14.22
CA THR A 425 2.74 11.30 15.38
C THR A 425 3.47 10.64 16.54
N THR A 426 4.25 9.59 16.30
CA THR A 426 5.04 8.92 17.33
C THR A 426 6.09 9.86 17.93
N ALA A 427 6.78 10.67 17.11
CA ALA A 427 7.71 11.68 17.59
C ALA A 427 7.02 12.71 18.54
N ILE A 428 5.83 13.18 18.16
CA ILE A 428 5.03 14.08 19.00
C ILE A 428 4.61 13.39 20.31
N LEU A 429 4.19 12.12 20.24
CA LEU A 429 3.74 11.37 21.42
C LEU A 429 4.87 11.07 22.38
N ASN A 430 6.11 10.87 21.90
CA ASN A 430 7.29 10.62 22.73
C ASN A 430 7.64 11.83 23.65
N HIS A 431 7.25 13.05 23.26
CA HIS A 431 7.47 14.27 24.03
C HIS A 431 6.21 14.75 24.74
N ALA A 432 5.10 14.04 24.65
CA ALA A 432 3.82 14.46 25.20
C ALA A 432 3.68 14.13 26.67
N SER A 433 3.30 15.07 27.51
CA SER A 433 2.95 14.86 28.92
C SER A 433 1.69 13.98 29.09
N ASN A 434 0.78 14.02 28.12
CA ASN A 434 -0.43 13.20 28.08
C ASN A 434 -0.60 12.57 26.69
N PRO A 435 0.01 11.40 26.43
CA PRO A 435 -0.03 10.75 25.12
C PRO A 435 -1.44 10.50 24.60
N GLY A 436 -2.39 10.08 25.45
CA GLY A 436 -3.77 9.83 25.06
C GLY A 436 -4.51 11.07 24.57
N ALA A 437 -4.35 12.22 25.22
CA ALA A 437 -4.96 13.47 24.78
C ALA A 437 -4.30 13.99 23.50
N THR A 438 -2.98 13.92 23.41
CA THR A 438 -2.21 14.34 22.22
C THR A 438 -2.61 13.52 21.00
N GLN A 439 -2.83 12.21 21.17
CA GLN A 439 -3.25 11.34 20.10
C GLN A 439 -4.69 11.62 19.65
N ALA A 440 -5.59 12.00 20.56
CA ALA A 440 -6.93 12.46 20.20
C ALA A 440 -6.87 13.70 19.29
N HIS A 441 -5.99 14.66 19.59
CA HIS A 441 -5.75 15.81 18.72
C HIS A 441 -5.18 15.42 17.35
N SER A 442 -4.30 14.42 17.29
CA SER A 442 -3.77 13.91 16.02
C SER A 442 -4.89 13.37 15.11
N PHE A 443 -5.91 12.70 15.66
CA PHE A 443 -7.07 12.27 14.87
C PHE A 443 -7.86 13.44 14.32
N VAL A 444 -8.02 14.53 15.07
CA VAL A 444 -8.68 15.75 14.58
C VAL A 444 -7.86 16.38 13.44
N VAL A 445 -6.54 16.43 13.58
CA VAL A 445 -5.66 16.93 12.51
C VAL A 445 -5.79 16.09 11.23
N PHE A 446 -5.80 14.76 11.34
CA PHE A 446 -6.01 13.89 10.19
C PHE A 446 -7.40 14.09 9.57
N ALA A 447 -8.44 14.25 10.40
CA ALA A 447 -9.79 14.56 9.92
C ALA A 447 -9.82 15.89 9.16
N ALA A 448 -9.19 16.94 9.69
CA ALA A 448 -9.09 18.24 9.03
C ALA A 448 -8.34 18.15 7.69
N ILE A 449 -7.22 17.43 7.63
CA ILE A 449 -6.47 17.19 6.39
C ILE A 449 -7.36 16.52 5.34
N LEU A 450 -8.15 15.50 5.73
CA LEU A 450 -9.07 14.82 4.82
C LEU A 450 -10.16 15.75 4.28
N LEU A 451 -10.72 16.60 5.11
CA LEU A 451 -11.72 17.58 4.68
C LEU A 451 -11.11 18.65 3.76
N LEU A 452 -9.90 19.11 4.06
CA LEU A 452 -9.15 20.04 3.21
C LEU A 452 -8.76 19.45 1.84
N MET A 453 -8.75 18.11 1.70
CA MET A 453 -8.55 17.46 0.42
C MET A 453 -9.78 17.50 -0.50
N ILE A 454 -10.98 17.75 0.02
CA ILE A 454 -12.20 17.71 -0.78
C ILE A 454 -12.14 18.62 -2.01
N PRO A 455 -11.68 19.89 -1.92
CA PRO A 455 -11.50 20.74 -3.10
C PRO A 455 -10.56 20.15 -4.15
N ILE A 456 -9.53 19.41 -3.75
CA ILE A 456 -8.57 18.78 -4.66
C ILE A 456 -9.26 17.69 -5.50
N THR A 457 -10.31 17.05 -5.00
CA THR A 457 -11.04 16.03 -5.74
C THR A 457 -11.73 16.57 -6.99
N PHE A 458 -12.04 17.87 -7.05
CA PHE A 458 -12.62 18.49 -8.24
C PHE A 458 -11.63 18.62 -9.41
N LEU A 459 -10.33 18.50 -9.15
CA LEU A 459 -9.28 18.44 -10.18
C LEU A 459 -9.13 17.05 -10.79
N VAL A 460 -9.77 16.04 -10.19
CA VAL A 460 -9.74 14.65 -10.66
C VAL A 460 -10.81 14.44 -11.72
N PRO A 461 -10.52 13.66 -12.80
CA PRO A 461 -11.53 13.30 -13.80
C PRO A 461 -12.73 12.59 -13.16
N ASP A 462 -13.94 12.97 -13.59
CA ASP A 462 -15.17 12.33 -13.15
C ASP A 462 -15.86 11.69 -14.37
N HIS A 463 -15.67 10.38 -14.52
CA HIS A 463 -16.30 9.63 -15.61
C HIS A 463 -17.60 9.01 -15.12
N ARG A 464 -18.71 9.32 -15.80
CA ARG A 464 -20.03 8.75 -15.53
C ARG A 464 -20.53 8.04 -16.79
N GLY A 465 -20.98 6.79 -16.63
CA GLY A 465 -21.69 6.09 -17.70
C GLY A 465 -20.88 5.60 -18.91
N HIS A 466 -19.60 5.87 -19.00
CA HIS A 466 -18.72 5.45 -20.11
C HIS A 466 -17.68 4.46 -19.58
N TRP A 467 -18.04 3.15 -19.58
CA TRP A 467 -17.19 2.06 -19.08
C TRP A 467 -17.07 0.95 -20.11
#